data_dddeda380651260bec53b7fadfef4e17
#
_entry.id   dddeda380651260bec53b7fadfef4e17
#
_cell.length_a   1.000
_cell.length_b   1.000
_cell.length_c   1.000
_cell.angle_alpha   90.00
_cell.angle_beta   90.00
_cell.angle_gamma   90.00
#
_symmetry.space_group_name_H-M   'P 1'
#
loop_
_entity.id
_entity.type
_entity.pdbx_description
1 polymer ?
#
loop_
_entity_poly.entity_id
_entity_poly.type
_entity_poly.pdbx_seq_one_letter_code
_entity_poly.pdbx_strand_id
1 'polypeptide(L)'
;MIAELRALEPTQLEDFTNSLVDQVVAAVTDKIPHLESSLAVAELTVALHYVLNTPEDVLVWDVGHQAYLHKALTGRMDELANMRKPGGISGFLSRAESSYDFFGAGHASTSISALTGVCLADQIAKRTRHRVAVIGDGSLTGGQSFEALNHLGTLGADVLVIINDNEGSIDPTVGALHNEQSYGTYMQSLGWHYTFLEQGNDVRALVDALQQVLAQPGPQTLHIKTKRPDLSPPKSYKPGTTFQWWAAETVAAIFESTSDIQILSPAMFAGSGFAPLRERYADRLIDTGINEAHTVTTAAGIAAAGGRPWVHIYSTFLQRAFDQIIHDIALQQLPVVFLVDRAGLVGSDGPTHHGVFDADFLMNIPGVTVWSPRNGNELQGMLLEVAARPVAGPLFIRYPKARTEGGTPTDFCTHEWLKKSDGSSLWVSTGALSDLMKNGVNHLHLAQNWPFFDGFGTILSDFEEIHVFEESTGLGGLAGAVKALMAELDHPGKCITHKLPLEFIEHGPRLQLLREHGFNTFL
;
A
#
# COMPACT_ATOMS: atom_id res chain seq x y z
N MET A 1 27.71 -7.12 -16.23
CA MET A 1 27.71 -7.52 -14.79
C MET A 1 27.24 -8.96 -14.60
N ILE A 2 26.03 -9.43 -15.05
CA ILE A 2 25.61 -10.84 -14.86
C ILE A 2 26.54 -11.85 -15.51
N ALA A 3 27.02 -11.60 -16.75
CA ALA A 3 27.97 -12.48 -17.43
C ALA A 3 29.33 -12.57 -16.69
N GLU A 4 29.78 -11.49 -16.10
CA GLU A 4 30.98 -11.44 -15.25
C GLU A 4 30.76 -12.23 -13.98
N LEU A 5 29.62 -12.01 -13.29
CA LEU A 5 29.25 -12.76 -12.10
C LEU A 5 29.29 -14.29 -12.33
N ARG A 6 28.67 -14.76 -13.42
CA ARG A 6 28.62 -16.20 -13.76
C ARG A 6 29.97 -16.80 -14.16
N ALA A 7 30.97 -15.97 -14.46
CA ALA A 7 32.31 -16.41 -14.77
C ALA A 7 33.25 -16.51 -13.56
N LEU A 8 32.77 -16.07 -12.38
CA LEU A 8 33.56 -16.10 -11.14
C LEU A 8 33.64 -17.50 -10.54
N GLU A 9 34.74 -17.78 -9.90
CA GLU A 9 34.85 -18.93 -9.00
C GLU A 9 34.06 -18.66 -7.70
N PRO A 10 33.48 -19.68 -7.06
CA PRO A 10 32.70 -19.50 -5.83
C PRO A 10 33.42 -18.74 -4.71
N THR A 11 34.74 -18.81 -4.66
CA THR A 11 35.59 -18.11 -3.68
C THR A 11 35.64 -16.59 -3.89
N GLN A 12 35.24 -16.09 -5.07
CA GLN A 12 35.26 -14.68 -5.44
C GLN A 12 33.90 -13.99 -5.22
N LEU A 13 32.85 -14.77 -4.92
CA LEU A 13 31.49 -14.25 -4.82
C LEU A 13 31.29 -13.28 -3.64
N GLU A 14 31.99 -13.50 -2.53
CA GLU A 14 31.93 -12.62 -1.36
C GLU A 14 32.50 -11.22 -1.68
N ASP A 15 33.67 -11.15 -2.30
CA ASP A 15 34.28 -9.88 -2.71
C ASP A 15 33.43 -9.16 -3.76
N PHE A 16 32.84 -9.92 -4.70
CA PHE A 16 31.92 -9.38 -5.68
C PHE A 16 30.66 -8.80 -5.01
N THR A 17 30.07 -9.51 -4.06
CA THR A 17 28.87 -9.06 -3.32
C THR A 17 29.15 -7.77 -2.56
N ASN A 18 30.27 -7.72 -1.84
CA ASN A 18 30.69 -6.52 -1.10
C ASN A 18 30.90 -5.34 -2.04
N SER A 19 31.59 -5.54 -3.16
CA SER A 19 31.78 -4.50 -4.18
C SER A 19 30.45 -4.00 -4.79
N LEU A 20 29.49 -4.90 -5.03
CA LEU A 20 28.17 -4.55 -5.54
C LEU A 20 27.38 -3.71 -4.52
N VAL A 21 27.43 -4.10 -3.24
CA VAL A 21 26.81 -3.35 -2.13
C VAL A 21 27.37 -1.94 -2.06
N ASP A 22 28.71 -1.79 -2.09
CA ASP A 22 29.37 -0.48 -2.04
C ASP A 22 28.97 0.41 -3.23
N GLN A 23 28.87 -0.15 -4.43
CA GLN A 23 28.42 0.55 -5.64
C GLN A 23 26.97 1.00 -5.52
N VAL A 24 26.05 0.14 -5.04
CA VAL A 24 24.65 0.48 -4.86
C VAL A 24 24.49 1.57 -3.80
N VAL A 25 25.18 1.46 -2.66
CA VAL A 25 25.16 2.50 -1.60
C VAL A 25 25.70 3.82 -2.11
N ALA A 26 26.78 3.81 -2.91
CA ALA A 26 27.34 5.03 -3.51
C ALA A 26 26.46 5.66 -4.58
N ALA A 27 25.73 4.85 -5.36
CA ALA A 27 24.81 5.32 -6.41
C ALA A 27 23.55 5.97 -5.82
N VAL A 28 23.12 5.53 -4.63
CA VAL A 28 21.94 6.04 -3.93
C VAL A 28 22.33 7.25 -3.07
N THR A 29 22.27 8.46 -3.63
CA THR A 29 22.74 9.70 -3.00
C THR A 29 21.82 10.25 -1.90
N ASP A 30 20.56 9.87 -1.89
CA ASP A 30 19.54 10.29 -0.93
C ASP A 30 19.08 9.10 -0.08
N LYS A 31 18.48 9.37 1.09
CA LYS A 31 17.84 8.33 1.90
C LYS A 31 16.65 7.74 1.15
N ILE A 32 16.89 6.71 0.34
CA ILE A 32 15.87 6.01 -0.41
C ILE A 32 15.15 5.01 0.52
N PRO A 33 13.81 4.98 0.52
CA PRO A 33 13.05 3.95 1.24
C PRO A 33 13.49 2.54 0.84
N HIS A 34 13.52 1.61 1.81
CA HIS A 34 13.80 0.18 1.58
C HIS A 34 15.25 -0.19 1.16
N LEU A 35 16.22 0.72 1.28
CA LEU A 35 17.62 0.37 1.03
C LEU A 35 18.08 -0.78 1.94
N GLU A 36 17.76 -0.72 3.23
CA GLU A 36 18.09 -1.77 4.20
C GLU A 36 17.53 -3.13 3.83
N SER A 37 16.29 -3.17 3.34
CA SER A 37 15.65 -4.41 2.88
C SER A 37 16.36 -4.99 1.66
N SER A 38 16.87 -4.12 0.77
CA SER A 38 17.64 -4.54 -0.41
C SER A 38 19.02 -5.04 -0.03
N LEU A 39 19.69 -4.40 0.94
CA LEU A 39 21.00 -4.84 1.44
C LEU A 39 20.92 -6.14 2.23
N ALA A 40 19.81 -6.39 2.94
CA ALA A 40 19.59 -7.63 3.68
C ALA A 40 19.58 -8.89 2.80
N VAL A 41 19.32 -8.75 1.51
CA VAL A 41 19.27 -9.85 0.52
C VAL A 41 20.37 -9.73 -0.55
N ALA A 42 21.47 -9.06 -0.24
CA ALA A 42 22.56 -8.87 -1.18
C ALA A 42 23.15 -10.22 -1.63
N GLU A 43 23.52 -11.06 -0.68
CA GLU A 43 24.08 -12.38 -0.92
C GLU A 43 23.09 -13.29 -1.65
N LEU A 44 21.82 -13.26 -1.25
CA LEU A 44 20.76 -14.01 -1.92
C LEU A 44 20.59 -13.55 -3.38
N THR A 45 20.63 -12.24 -3.64
CA THR A 45 20.49 -11.68 -4.99
C THR A 45 21.64 -12.16 -5.88
N VAL A 46 22.86 -12.10 -5.38
CA VAL A 46 24.06 -12.56 -6.10
C VAL A 46 23.98 -14.07 -6.34
N ALA A 47 23.66 -14.88 -5.32
CA ALA A 47 23.55 -16.33 -5.44
C ALA A 47 22.46 -16.74 -6.46
N LEU A 48 21.30 -16.07 -6.47
CA LEU A 48 20.22 -16.32 -7.43
C LEU A 48 20.68 -16.06 -8.86
N HIS A 49 21.31 -14.92 -9.15
CA HIS A 49 21.79 -14.60 -10.49
C HIS A 49 23.02 -15.39 -10.93
N TYR A 50 23.76 -15.95 -9.96
CA TYR A 50 24.86 -16.87 -10.23
C TYR A 50 24.36 -18.26 -10.64
N VAL A 51 23.34 -18.78 -9.94
CA VAL A 51 22.83 -20.15 -10.15
C VAL A 51 21.80 -20.21 -11.29
N LEU A 52 20.88 -19.23 -11.36
CA LEU A 52 19.80 -19.21 -12.34
C LEU A 52 20.26 -18.62 -13.68
N ASN A 53 19.74 -19.17 -14.78
CA ASN A 53 19.92 -18.61 -16.10
C ASN A 53 18.86 -17.53 -16.40
N THR A 54 18.84 -16.45 -15.57
CA THR A 54 17.92 -15.32 -15.81
C THR A 54 18.32 -14.52 -17.06
N PRO A 55 17.36 -14.01 -17.88
CA PRO A 55 15.90 -13.97 -17.65
C PRO A 55 15.11 -15.19 -18.15
N GLU A 56 15.76 -16.25 -18.71
CA GLU A 56 15.07 -17.46 -19.17
C GLU A 56 14.44 -18.22 -17.99
N ASP A 57 15.21 -18.41 -16.90
CA ASP A 57 14.66 -18.86 -15.63
C ASP A 57 13.83 -17.75 -14.97
N VAL A 58 12.74 -18.14 -14.33
CA VAL A 58 11.80 -17.20 -13.72
C VAL A 58 12.19 -16.87 -12.30
N LEU A 59 12.41 -15.59 -12.04
CA LEU A 59 12.61 -15.04 -10.70
C LEU A 59 11.53 -13.99 -10.41
N VAL A 60 10.71 -14.24 -9.38
CA VAL A 60 9.65 -13.33 -8.92
C VAL A 60 9.96 -12.87 -7.50
N TRP A 61 9.99 -11.56 -7.28
CA TRP A 61 10.17 -10.96 -5.97
C TRP A 61 8.82 -10.48 -5.43
N ASP A 62 8.46 -10.94 -4.23
CA ASP A 62 7.28 -10.45 -3.53
C ASP A 62 7.47 -9.00 -3.07
N VAL A 63 6.48 -8.15 -3.23
CA VAL A 63 6.57 -6.69 -3.02
C VAL A 63 7.62 -6.01 -3.91
N GLY A 64 8.80 -6.57 -4.07
CA GLY A 64 9.90 -6.04 -4.87
C GLY A 64 10.65 -4.84 -4.25
N HIS A 65 10.38 -4.51 -2.98
CA HIS A 65 11.07 -3.43 -2.26
C HIS A 65 12.53 -3.76 -1.91
N GLN A 66 12.90 -5.05 -1.96
CA GLN A 66 14.24 -5.57 -1.71
C GLN A 66 15.08 -5.75 -2.98
N ALA A 67 14.67 -5.23 -4.13
CA ALA A 67 15.23 -5.58 -5.43
C ALA A 67 16.22 -4.56 -6.01
N TYR A 68 16.86 -3.67 -5.21
CA TYR A 68 17.79 -2.67 -5.76
C TYR A 68 19.07 -3.30 -6.31
N LEU A 69 19.60 -4.33 -5.63
CA LEU A 69 20.75 -5.08 -6.15
C LEU A 69 20.38 -5.88 -7.40
N HIS A 70 19.16 -6.42 -7.47
CA HIS A 70 18.65 -7.04 -8.69
C HIS A 70 18.64 -6.05 -9.87
N LYS A 71 18.14 -4.82 -9.66
CA LYS A 71 18.17 -3.77 -10.69
C LYS A 71 19.60 -3.44 -11.11
N ALA A 72 20.50 -3.27 -10.14
CA ALA A 72 21.93 -3.01 -10.40
C ALA A 72 22.58 -4.09 -11.26
N LEU A 73 22.43 -5.36 -10.86
CA LEU A 73 22.98 -6.51 -11.60
C LEU A 73 22.43 -6.64 -13.01
N THR A 74 21.17 -6.29 -13.20
CA THR A 74 20.43 -6.42 -14.47
C THR A 74 20.55 -5.19 -15.39
N GLY A 75 21.58 -4.36 -15.16
CA GLY A 75 21.99 -3.29 -16.09
C GLY A 75 21.46 -1.90 -15.77
N ARG A 76 20.84 -1.69 -14.59
CA ARG A 76 20.26 -0.40 -14.18
C ARG A 76 21.06 0.28 -13.05
N MET A 77 22.35 -0.03 -12.89
CA MET A 77 23.20 0.58 -11.86
C MET A 77 23.23 2.11 -11.96
N ASP A 78 23.44 2.64 -13.16
CA ASP A 78 23.55 4.10 -13.39
C ASP A 78 22.21 4.82 -13.17
N GLU A 79 21.10 4.11 -13.26
CA GLU A 79 19.75 4.64 -13.10
C GLU A 79 19.31 4.71 -11.64
N LEU A 80 20.01 4.02 -10.72
CA LEU A 80 19.67 4.01 -9.29
C LEU A 80 19.70 5.41 -8.67
N ALA A 81 20.55 6.31 -9.13
CA ALA A 81 20.61 7.70 -8.68
C ALA A 81 19.31 8.49 -8.94
N ASN A 82 18.51 8.06 -9.93
CA ASN A 82 17.24 8.69 -10.32
C ASN A 82 16.03 7.86 -9.93
N MET A 83 16.21 6.78 -9.19
CA MET A 83 15.10 5.92 -8.74
C MET A 83 14.09 6.72 -7.90
N ARG A 84 12.79 6.52 -8.16
CA ARG A 84 11.66 7.22 -7.51
C ARG A 84 11.61 8.75 -7.78
N LYS A 85 12.39 9.25 -8.73
CA LYS A 85 12.35 10.64 -9.19
C LYS A 85 11.62 10.73 -10.54
N PRO A 86 10.98 11.84 -10.89
CA PRO A 86 10.30 11.99 -12.19
C PRO A 86 11.20 11.58 -13.37
N GLY A 87 10.70 10.70 -14.22
CA GLY A 87 11.45 10.15 -15.36
C GLY A 87 12.54 9.13 -15.01
N GLY A 88 12.70 8.79 -13.73
CA GLY A 88 13.62 7.74 -13.27
C GLY A 88 12.95 6.36 -13.18
N ILE A 89 13.71 5.35 -12.75
CA ILE A 89 13.17 4.00 -12.56
C ILE A 89 12.31 3.88 -11.29
N SER A 90 11.36 2.95 -11.29
CA SER A 90 10.50 2.63 -10.14
C SER A 90 11.31 2.10 -8.95
N GLY A 91 10.81 2.35 -7.74
CA GLY A 91 11.32 1.73 -6.52
C GLY A 91 10.89 0.26 -6.34
N PHE A 92 10.02 -0.24 -7.22
CA PHE A 92 9.54 -1.62 -7.29
C PHE A 92 9.89 -2.22 -8.66
N LEU A 93 9.67 -3.53 -8.82
CA LEU A 93 9.91 -4.18 -10.10
C LEU A 93 8.82 -3.80 -11.11
N SER A 94 9.24 -3.58 -12.35
CA SER A 94 8.35 -3.22 -13.45
C SER A 94 8.76 -3.94 -14.74
N ARG A 95 7.83 -4.68 -15.33
CA ARG A 95 8.04 -5.37 -16.60
C ARG A 95 8.35 -4.42 -17.78
N ALA A 96 7.96 -3.15 -17.63
CA ALA A 96 8.27 -2.13 -18.64
C ALA A 96 9.74 -1.67 -18.59
N GLU A 97 10.43 -1.87 -17.45
CA GLU A 97 11.83 -1.47 -17.29
C GLU A 97 12.82 -2.51 -17.77
N SER A 98 12.52 -3.80 -17.56
CA SER A 98 13.49 -4.86 -17.85
C SER A 98 12.82 -6.22 -18.08
N SER A 99 13.38 -7.02 -18.99
CA SER A 99 12.99 -8.43 -19.17
C SER A 99 13.33 -9.30 -17.95
N TYR A 100 14.22 -8.85 -17.06
CA TYR A 100 14.54 -9.53 -15.81
C TYR A 100 13.47 -9.32 -14.74
N ASP A 101 12.63 -8.29 -14.86
CA ASP A 101 11.47 -8.04 -13.99
C ASP A 101 10.29 -8.87 -14.48
N PHE A 102 10.34 -10.18 -14.25
CA PHE A 102 9.38 -11.13 -14.81
C PHE A 102 7.93 -10.81 -14.44
N PHE A 103 7.70 -10.33 -13.22
CA PHE A 103 6.39 -9.93 -12.72
C PHE A 103 6.49 -8.59 -11.99
N GLY A 104 5.53 -7.69 -12.24
CA GLY A 104 5.43 -6.40 -11.56
C GLY A 104 5.14 -6.59 -10.08
N ALA A 105 5.65 -5.69 -9.25
CA ALA A 105 5.58 -5.79 -7.80
C ALA A 105 5.10 -4.47 -7.16
N GLY A 106 4.89 -4.46 -5.85
CA GLY A 106 4.43 -3.32 -5.05
C GLY A 106 3.52 -3.73 -3.90
N HIS A 107 2.61 -4.67 -4.14
CA HIS A 107 1.73 -5.24 -3.12
C HIS A 107 2.23 -6.63 -2.70
N ALA A 108 2.09 -6.94 -1.40
CA ALA A 108 2.57 -8.18 -0.80
C ALA A 108 1.75 -9.41 -1.20
N SER A 109 2.32 -10.61 -1.00
CA SER A 109 1.64 -11.91 -1.05
C SER A 109 1.19 -12.37 -2.43
N THR A 110 1.69 -11.74 -3.52
CA THR A 110 1.26 -12.05 -4.90
C THR A 110 2.21 -13.00 -5.64
N SER A 111 3.46 -13.13 -5.19
CA SER A 111 4.54 -13.81 -5.91
C SER A 111 4.26 -15.29 -6.18
N ILE A 112 3.73 -16.01 -5.18
CA ILE A 112 3.47 -17.46 -5.29
C ILE A 112 2.31 -17.73 -6.25
N SER A 113 1.25 -16.91 -6.21
CA SER A 113 0.14 -17.01 -7.18
C SER A 113 0.62 -16.72 -8.61
N ALA A 114 1.48 -15.70 -8.80
CA ALA A 114 2.08 -15.42 -10.09
C ALA A 114 2.92 -16.60 -10.58
N LEU A 115 3.72 -17.20 -9.70
CA LEU A 115 4.52 -18.40 -10.01
C LEU A 115 3.66 -19.60 -10.39
N THR A 116 2.50 -19.79 -9.73
CA THR A 116 1.51 -20.81 -10.09
C THR A 116 1.04 -20.63 -11.52
N GLY A 117 0.70 -19.40 -11.91
CA GLY A 117 0.31 -19.08 -13.29
C GLY A 117 1.42 -19.39 -14.30
N VAL A 118 2.67 -19.12 -13.95
CA VAL A 118 3.84 -19.49 -14.79
C VAL A 118 3.96 -20.98 -14.97
N CYS A 119 3.79 -21.76 -13.89
CA CYS A 119 3.84 -23.24 -13.96
C CYS A 119 2.80 -23.79 -14.93
N LEU A 120 1.56 -23.32 -14.84
CA LEU A 120 0.47 -23.73 -15.73
C LEU A 120 0.75 -23.35 -17.20
N ALA A 121 1.24 -22.15 -17.44
CA ALA A 121 1.61 -21.70 -18.78
C ALA A 121 2.78 -22.50 -19.38
N ASP A 122 3.80 -22.78 -18.58
CA ASP A 122 4.96 -23.58 -19.01
C ASP A 122 4.59 -25.05 -19.26
N GLN A 123 3.66 -25.61 -18.49
CA GLN A 123 3.13 -26.95 -18.73
C GLN A 123 2.47 -27.06 -20.11
N ILE A 124 1.63 -26.11 -20.46
CA ILE A 124 0.97 -26.04 -21.77
C ILE A 124 2.01 -25.86 -22.89
N ALA A 125 2.98 -24.95 -22.67
CA ALA A 125 4.02 -24.65 -23.64
C ALA A 125 5.13 -25.73 -23.69
N LYS A 126 5.09 -26.74 -22.81
CA LYS A 126 6.15 -27.76 -22.63
C LYS A 126 7.52 -27.15 -22.40
N ARG A 127 7.59 -26.08 -21.62
CA ARG A 127 8.79 -25.31 -21.34
C ARG A 127 9.44 -25.80 -20.05
N THR A 128 10.72 -26.11 -20.11
CA THR A 128 11.54 -26.52 -18.94
C THR A 128 12.45 -25.39 -18.55
N ARG A 129 12.31 -24.89 -17.30
CA ARG A 129 13.14 -23.85 -16.69
C ARG A 129 12.90 -23.81 -15.20
N HIS A 130 13.83 -23.21 -14.45
CA HIS A 130 13.63 -22.98 -13.02
C HIS A 130 12.60 -21.87 -12.79
N ARG A 131 11.81 -22.01 -11.70
CA ARG A 131 10.75 -21.08 -11.30
C ARG A 131 10.90 -20.81 -9.83
N VAL A 132 11.30 -19.58 -9.49
CA VAL A 132 11.66 -19.17 -8.15
C VAL A 132 10.85 -17.94 -7.73
N ALA A 133 10.24 -17.99 -6.54
CA ALA A 133 9.67 -16.85 -5.88
C ALA A 133 10.43 -16.56 -4.58
N VAL A 134 10.76 -15.29 -4.35
CA VAL A 134 11.33 -14.81 -3.06
C VAL A 134 10.24 -14.03 -2.34
N ILE A 135 9.90 -14.46 -1.14
CA ILE A 135 8.87 -13.84 -0.31
C ILE A 135 9.39 -13.59 1.11
N GLY A 136 9.09 -12.42 1.69
CA GLY A 136 9.40 -12.13 3.08
C GLY A 136 8.45 -12.84 4.04
N ASP A 137 8.91 -13.09 5.27
CA ASP A 137 8.16 -13.71 6.36
C ASP A 137 6.81 -13.01 6.61
N GLY A 138 6.79 -11.66 6.66
CA GLY A 138 5.55 -10.89 6.80
C GLY A 138 4.58 -11.06 5.63
N SER A 139 5.06 -11.04 4.38
CA SER A 139 4.23 -11.24 3.18
C SER A 139 3.69 -12.66 3.06
N LEU A 140 4.40 -13.64 3.60
CA LEU A 140 3.96 -15.03 3.62
C LEU A 140 2.70 -15.24 4.47
N THR A 141 2.47 -14.37 5.47
CA THR A 141 1.27 -14.43 6.32
C THR A 141 0.00 -13.93 5.64
N GLY A 142 0.07 -13.34 4.46
CA GLY A 142 -1.11 -12.88 3.71
C GLY A 142 -1.95 -14.03 3.16
N GLY A 143 -3.28 -13.90 3.20
CA GLY A 143 -4.23 -14.95 2.80
C GLY A 143 -3.94 -15.52 1.41
N GLN A 144 -3.63 -14.69 0.43
CA GLN A 144 -3.30 -15.12 -0.94
C GLN A 144 -2.08 -16.03 -1.01
N SER A 145 -1.07 -15.85 -0.12
CA SER A 145 0.07 -16.76 -0.03
C SER A 145 -0.35 -18.16 0.45
N PHE A 146 -1.23 -18.24 1.46
CA PHE A 146 -1.77 -19.53 1.93
C PHE A 146 -2.57 -20.24 0.84
N GLU A 147 -3.43 -19.52 0.12
CA GLU A 147 -4.19 -20.05 -1.00
C GLU A 147 -3.28 -20.61 -2.10
N ALA A 148 -2.24 -19.85 -2.46
CA ALA A 148 -1.29 -20.23 -3.51
C ALA A 148 -0.44 -21.43 -3.10
N LEU A 149 0.08 -21.47 -1.88
CA LEU A 149 0.85 -22.62 -1.37
C LEU A 149 0.03 -23.90 -1.37
N ASN A 150 -1.22 -23.83 -0.91
CA ASN A 150 -2.14 -24.96 -0.91
C ASN A 150 -2.42 -25.46 -2.34
N HIS A 151 -2.71 -24.55 -3.27
CA HIS A 151 -2.97 -24.91 -4.67
C HIS A 151 -1.73 -25.50 -5.36
N LEU A 152 -0.58 -24.83 -5.23
CA LEU A 152 0.66 -25.23 -5.90
C LEU A 152 1.20 -26.56 -5.37
N GLY A 153 0.98 -26.87 -4.08
CA GLY A 153 1.30 -28.16 -3.49
C GLY A 153 0.59 -29.34 -4.17
N THR A 154 -0.66 -29.14 -4.65
CA THR A 154 -1.40 -30.18 -5.37
C THR A 154 -0.94 -30.38 -6.82
N LEU A 155 -0.30 -29.39 -7.42
CA LEU A 155 0.17 -29.46 -8.80
C LEU A 155 1.44 -30.32 -8.95
N GLY A 156 2.19 -30.54 -7.87
CA GLY A 156 3.46 -31.27 -7.90
C GLY A 156 4.48 -30.66 -8.85
N ALA A 157 4.41 -29.36 -9.10
CA ALA A 157 5.26 -28.66 -10.06
C ALA A 157 6.66 -28.41 -9.49
N ASP A 158 7.68 -28.45 -10.35
CA ASP A 158 9.04 -28.09 -10.00
C ASP A 158 9.14 -26.57 -9.83
N VAL A 159 9.08 -26.14 -8.57
CA VAL A 159 9.14 -24.72 -8.16
C VAL A 159 9.92 -24.56 -6.88
N LEU A 160 10.50 -23.39 -6.66
CA LEU A 160 11.15 -23.01 -5.42
C LEU A 160 10.51 -21.74 -4.84
N VAL A 161 10.06 -21.81 -3.60
CA VAL A 161 9.69 -20.65 -2.78
C VAL A 161 10.78 -20.40 -1.75
N ILE A 162 11.42 -19.24 -1.80
CA ILE A 162 12.42 -18.83 -0.81
C ILE A 162 11.75 -17.93 0.21
N ILE A 163 11.71 -18.36 1.46
CA ILE A 163 11.24 -17.56 2.59
C ILE A 163 12.43 -16.78 3.13
N ASN A 164 12.42 -15.47 2.93
CA ASN A 164 13.40 -14.57 3.50
C ASN A 164 12.91 -14.10 4.88
N ASP A 165 13.40 -14.75 5.92
CA ASP A 165 13.05 -14.48 7.31
C ASP A 165 14.11 -13.56 7.95
N ASN A 166 13.73 -12.32 8.18
CA ASN A 166 14.55 -11.33 8.88
C ASN A 166 13.90 -10.83 10.19
N GLU A 167 12.95 -11.64 10.71
CA GLU A 167 12.21 -11.43 11.96
C GLU A 167 11.36 -10.13 11.97
N GLY A 168 11.02 -9.59 10.81
CA GLY A 168 10.18 -8.41 10.74
C GLY A 168 9.95 -7.86 9.35
N SER A 169 8.79 -7.23 9.22
CA SER A 169 8.45 -6.34 8.11
C SER A 169 8.71 -4.88 8.51
N ILE A 170 7.78 -3.95 8.25
CA ILE A 170 7.80 -2.59 8.80
C ILE A 170 7.56 -2.64 10.32
N ASP A 171 6.64 -3.50 10.76
CA ASP A 171 6.35 -3.90 12.14
C ASP A 171 6.79 -5.36 12.35
N PRO A 172 6.95 -5.85 13.60
CA PRO A 172 7.21 -7.26 13.87
C PRO A 172 6.17 -8.16 13.23
N THR A 173 6.59 -9.28 12.67
CA THR A 173 5.69 -10.24 12.01
C THR A 173 4.67 -10.80 13.00
N VAL A 174 3.40 -10.76 12.63
CA VAL A 174 2.27 -11.24 13.44
C VAL A 174 1.81 -12.60 12.93
N GLY A 175 1.50 -13.52 13.84
CA GLY A 175 0.91 -14.80 13.51
C GLY A 175 1.64 -15.99 14.15
N ALA A 176 1.06 -17.18 13.98
CA ALA A 176 1.60 -18.42 14.54
C ALA A 176 2.76 -18.99 13.71
N LEU A 177 2.85 -18.65 12.43
CA LEU A 177 3.99 -18.98 11.58
C LEU A 177 5.10 -17.95 11.77
N HIS A 178 6.05 -18.22 12.67
CA HIS A 178 7.11 -17.26 13.03
C HIS A 178 8.45 -17.90 13.36
N ASN A 179 8.59 -19.22 13.19
CA ASN A 179 9.84 -19.93 13.44
C ASN A 179 10.01 -21.13 12.50
N GLU A 180 11.23 -21.64 12.41
CA GLU A 180 11.62 -22.77 11.57
C GLU A 180 10.66 -23.96 11.69
N GLN A 181 10.34 -24.36 12.92
CA GLN A 181 9.49 -25.53 13.16
C GLN A 181 8.07 -25.33 12.63
N SER A 182 7.45 -24.16 12.84
CA SER A 182 6.11 -23.88 12.37
C SER A 182 6.05 -23.79 10.84
N TYR A 183 7.02 -23.14 10.20
CA TYR A 183 7.13 -23.10 8.73
C TYR A 183 7.35 -24.51 8.16
N GLY A 184 8.29 -25.28 8.70
CA GLY A 184 8.59 -26.63 8.22
C GLY A 184 7.39 -27.57 8.32
N THR A 185 6.70 -27.57 9.47
CA THR A 185 5.50 -28.40 9.68
C THR A 185 4.38 -27.99 8.72
N TYR A 186 4.14 -26.71 8.54
CA TYR A 186 3.12 -26.21 7.63
C TYR A 186 3.40 -26.59 6.18
N MET A 187 4.60 -26.31 5.68
CA MET A 187 4.99 -26.62 4.30
C MET A 187 4.89 -28.13 4.00
N GLN A 188 5.40 -28.98 4.91
CA GLN A 188 5.34 -30.42 4.76
C GLN A 188 3.89 -30.94 4.74
N SER A 189 2.99 -30.33 5.52
CA SER A 189 1.58 -30.71 5.52
C SER A 189 0.88 -30.47 4.18
N LEU A 190 1.41 -29.53 3.37
CA LEU A 190 0.92 -29.22 2.02
C LEU A 190 1.66 -29.99 0.91
N GLY A 191 2.56 -30.92 1.27
CA GLY A 191 3.33 -31.71 0.31
C GLY A 191 4.59 -31.03 -0.24
N TRP A 192 5.04 -29.95 0.38
CA TRP A 192 6.29 -29.27 0.02
C TRP A 192 7.50 -29.91 0.70
N HIS A 193 8.63 -29.97 0.00
CA HIS A 193 9.92 -30.24 0.62
C HIS A 193 10.41 -28.95 1.29
N TYR A 194 10.92 -29.06 2.50
CA TYR A 194 11.36 -27.92 3.29
C TYR A 194 12.82 -28.05 3.68
N THR A 195 13.60 -27.04 3.36
CA THR A 195 15.01 -26.90 3.73
C THR A 195 15.20 -25.58 4.48
N PHE A 196 15.91 -25.62 5.61
CA PHE A 196 16.27 -24.44 6.40
C PHE A 196 17.75 -24.15 6.27
N LEU A 197 18.11 -22.86 6.11
CA LEU A 197 19.47 -22.35 6.05
C LEU A 197 19.63 -21.18 7.01
N GLU A 198 20.36 -21.38 8.10
CA GLU A 198 20.66 -20.33 9.09
C GLU A 198 21.55 -19.21 8.51
N GLN A 199 22.48 -19.57 7.59
CA GLN A 199 23.48 -18.66 7.02
C GLN A 199 22.95 -17.92 5.79
N GLY A 200 21.82 -17.22 5.90
CA GLY A 200 21.19 -16.49 4.79
C GLY A 200 21.96 -15.26 4.28
N ASN A 201 23.01 -14.84 4.97
CA ASN A 201 23.96 -13.82 4.54
C ASN A 201 25.37 -14.40 4.20
N ASP A 202 25.45 -15.68 3.84
CA ASP A 202 26.65 -16.31 3.27
C ASP A 202 26.34 -16.71 1.82
N VAL A 203 26.96 -16.02 0.87
CA VAL A 203 26.70 -16.21 -0.57
C VAL A 203 27.07 -17.63 -1.04
N ARG A 204 28.10 -18.26 -0.45
CA ARG A 204 28.51 -19.62 -0.82
C ARG A 204 27.54 -20.66 -0.28
N ALA A 205 27.16 -20.53 0.99
CA ALA A 205 26.12 -21.38 1.57
C ALA A 205 24.81 -21.31 0.81
N LEU A 206 24.43 -20.11 0.34
CA LEU A 206 23.25 -19.88 -0.49
C LEU A 206 23.38 -20.55 -1.87
N VAL A 207 24.53 -20.46 -2.53
CA VAL A 207 24.76 -21.11 -3.83
C VAL A 207 24.64 -22.63 -3.69
N ASP A 208 25.29 -23.22 -2.67
CA ASP A 208 25.25 -24.67 -2.41
C ASP A 208 23.80 -25.14 -2.12
N ALA A 209 23.08 -24.41 -1.27
CA ALA A 209 21.67 -24.69 -0.95
C ALA A 209 20.75 -24.57 -2.18
N LEU A 210 20.91 -23.52 -2.98
CA LEU A 210 20.12 -23.31 -4.20
C LEU A 210 20.35 -24.45 -5.21
N GLN A 211 21.61 -24.82 -5.46
CA GLN A 211 21.94 -25.95 -6.36
C GLN A 211 21.32 -27.26 -5.87
N GLN A 212 21.35 -27.49 -4.55
CA GLN A 212 20.80 -28.71 -3.96
C GLN A 212 19.25 -28.75 -4.10
N VAL A 213 18.54 -27.69 -3.75
CA VAL A 213 17.07 -27.68 -3.79
C VAL A 213 16.52 -27.63 -5.22
N LEU A 214 17.19 -26.92 -6.14
CA LEU A 214 16.77 -26.85 -7.55
C LEU A 214 16.99 -28.17 -8.32
N ALA A 215 17.87 -29.06 -7.83
CA ALA A 215 18.09 -30.40 -8.39
C ALA A 215 16.99 -31.39 -7.98
N GLN A 216 16.16 -31.08 -7.00
CA GLN A 216 15.11 -31.96 -6.50
C GLN A 216 13.79 -31.72 -7.24
N PRO A 217 13.03 -32.78 -7.58
CA PRO A 217 11.72 -32.62 -8.20
C PRO A 217 10.65 -32.18 -7.20
N GLY A 218 9.58 -31.58 -7.72
CA GLY A 218 8.41 -31.16 -6.97
C GLY A 218 8.57 -29.81 -6.25
N PRO A 219 7.59 -29.38 -5.46
CA PRO A 219 7.60 -28.09 -4.82
C PRO A 219 8.60 -28.03 -3.66
N GLN A 220 9.52 -27.10 -3.74
CA GLN A 220 10.61 -26.88 -2.78
C GLN A 220 10.44 -25.58 -2.01
N THR A 221 10.72 -25.58 -0.73
CA THR A 221 10.86 -24.38 0.10
C THR A 221 12.27 -24.30 0.66
N LEU A 222 12.93 -23.16 0.43
CA LEU A 222 14.20 -22.81 1.09
C LEU A 222 13.90 -21.64 2.06
N HIS A 223 13.93 -21.91 3.36
CA HIS A 223 13.77 -20.90 4.39
C HIS A 223 15.18 -20.43 4.82
N ILE A 224 15.43 -19.14 4.66
CA ILE A 224 16.72 -18.52 5.01
C ILE A 224 16.56 -17.47 6.10
N LYS A 225 17.50 -17.44 7.04
CA LYS A 225 17.63 -16.35 8.03
C LYS A 225 18.56 -15.29 7.49
N THR A 226 18.05 -14.04 7.37
CA THR A 226 18.86 -12.88 6.96
C THR A 226 18.89 -11.82 8.04
N LYS A 227 19.91 -10.96 7.99
CA LYS A 227 20.04 -9.81 8.89
C LYS A 227 19.84 -8.52 8.11
N ARG A 228 18.94 -7.70 8.59
CA ARG A 228 18.72 -6.37 8.04
C ARG A 228 19.69 -5.37 8.68
N PRO A 229 20.50 -4.64 7.90
CA PRO A 229 21.34 -3.59 8.46
C PRO A 229 20.48 -2.45 9.00
N ASP A 230 20.82 -1.92 10.16
CA ASP A 230 20.13 -0.77 10.75
C ASP A 230 20.80 0.53 10.25
N LEU A 231 20.33 1.04 9.14
CA LEU A 231 20.85 2.28 8.52
C LEU A 231 19.95 3.49 8.76
N SER A 232 18.74 3.28 9.24
CA SER A 232 17.75 4.35 9.36
C SER A 232 17.53 4.80 10.78
N PRO A 233 17.51 6.11 11.05
CA PRO A 233 16.87 6.60 12.25
C PRO A 233 15.38 6.23 12.19
N PRO A 234 14.74 5.94 13.35
CA PRO A 234 13.32 5.65 13.38
C PRO A 234 12.55 6.74 12.63
N LYS A 235 11.59 6.34 11.79
CA LYS A 235 10.73 7.28 11.06
C LYS A 235 9.93 8.09 12.08
N SER A 236 10.38 9.30 12.39
CA SER A 236 9.61 10.24 13.19
C SER A 236 8.89 11.21 12.25
N TYR A 237 7.58 11.24 12.31
CA TYR A 237 6.84 12.36 11.74
C TYR A 237 7.20 13.63 12.52
N LYS A 238 7.51 14.70 11.79
CA LYS A 238 7.76 16.00 12.44
C LYS A 238 6.47 16.43 13.14
N PRO A 239 6.50 16.65 14.47
CA PRO A 239 5.33 17.02 15.24
C PRO A 239 4.55 18.18 14.61
N GLY A 240 3.22 18.08 14.61
CA GLY A 240 2.31 19.15 14.19
C GLY A 240 2.32 19.52 12.72
N THR A 241 2.84 18.65 11.83
CA THR A 241 3.05 19.07 10.42
C THR A 241 2.39 18.18 9.37
N THR A 242 1.74 17.07 9.74
CA THR A 242 1.14 16.14 8.78
C THR A 242 -0.21 15.61 9.24
N PHE A 243 -1.05 15.16 8.29
CA PHE A 243 -2.30 14.48 8.61
C PHE A 243 -2.08 13.26 9.51
N GLN A 244 -1.03 12.46 9.26
CA GLN A 244 -0.70 11.27 10.04
C GLN A 244 -0.39 11.64 11.50
N TRP A 245 0.37 12.71 11.72
CA TRP A 245 0.64 13.21 13.07
C TRP A 245 -0.64 13.59 13.79
N TRP A 246 -1.50 14.39 13.15
CA TRP A 246 -2.74 14.87 13.76
C TRP A 246 -3.75 13.74 14.01
N ALA A 247 -3.78 12.74 13.13
CA ALA A 247 -4.58 11.53 13.35
C ALA A 247 -4.12 10.79 14.62
N ALA A 248 -2.82 10.51 14.74
CA ALA A 248 -2.26 9.78 15.89
C ALA A 248 -2.41 10.56 17.20
N GLU A 249 -2.13 11.87 17.19
CA GLU A 249 -2.27 12.74 18.36
C GLU A 249 -3.72 12.80 18.85
N THR A 250 -4.69 12.92 17.92
CA THR A 250 -6.11 12.95 18.27
C THR A 250 -6.58 11.60 18.81
N VAL A 251 -6.13 10.50 18.23
CA VAL A 251 -6.43 9.15 18.74
C VAL A 251 -5.84 8.96 20.14
N ALA A 252 -4.65 9.48 20.42
CA ALA A 252 -4.08 9.45 21.78
C ALA A 252 -5.01 10.15 22.79
N ALA A 253 -5.49 11.35 22.46
CA ALA A 253 -6.42 12.10 23.31
C ALA A 253 -7.78 11.39 23.47
N ILE A 254 -8.30 10.78 22.39
CA ILE A 254 -9.51 9.96 22.44
C ILE A 254 -9.32 8.77 23.40
N PHE A 255 -8.18 8.07 23.31
CA PHE A 255 -7.89 6.92 24.16
C PHE A 255 -7.76 7.26 25.64
N GLU A 256 -7.39 8.48 25.97
CA GLU A 256 -7.40 8.97 27.36
C GLU A 256 -8.82 9.19 27.91
N SER A 257 -9.78 9.50 27.03
CA SER A 257 -11.16 9.84 27.41
C SER A 257 -12.15 8.69 27.24
N THR A 258 -11.84 7.69 26.42
CA THR A 258 -12.70 6.52 26.16
C THR A 258 -11.89 5.23 26.31
N SER A 259 -12.55 4.11 26.61
CA SER A 259 -11.92 2.79 26.73
C SER A 259 -12.48 1.74 25.76
N ASP A 260 -13.50 2.07 24.99
CA ASP A 260 -14.31 1.15 24.18
C ASP A 260 -13.96 1.11 22.70
N ILE A 261 -13.04 1.99 22.23
CA ILE A 261 -12.58 2.02 20.84
C ILE A 261 -11.32 1.16 20.69
N GLN A 262 -11.33 0.26 19.71
CA GLN A 262 -10.19 -0.55 19.29
C GLN A 262 -9.83 -0.21 17.85
N ILE A 263 -8.54 -0.06 17.55
CA ILE A 263 -8.05 0.21 16.19
C ILE A 263 -7.28 -1.00 15.69
N LEU A 264 -7.73 -1.56 14.56
CA LEU A 264 -7.07 -2.64 13.85
C LEU A 264 -6.28 -2.06 12.67
N SER A 265 -5.10 -2.60 12.39
CA SER A 265 -4.33 -2.20 11.21
C SER A 265 -3.54 -3.38 10.63
N PRO A 266 -3.57 -3.56 9.30
CA PRO A 266 -2.78 -4.60 8.65
C PRO A 266 -1.33 -4.14 8.44
N ALA A 267 -0.46 -4.25 9.46
CA ALA A 267 0.97 -3.93 9.45
C ALA A 267 1.32 -2.49 9.02
N MET A 268 0.49 -1.48 9.38
CA MET A 268 0.67 -0.10 8.90
C MET A 268 0.91 0.93 10.01
N PHE A 269 0.94 0.55 11.28
CA PHE A 269 1.07 1.49 12.39
C PHE A 269 2.36 2.32 12.34
N ALA A 270 3.51 1.69 12.06
CA ALA A 270 4.79 2.38 11.99
C ALA A 270 4.83 3.42 10.86
N GLY A 271 4.24 3.09 9.72
CA GLY A 271 4.18 3.98 8.56
C GLY A 271 3.23 5.16 8.70
N SER A 272 2.39 5.22 9.74
CA SER A 272 1.30 6.19 9.90
C SER A 272 1.38 7.02 11.18
N GLY A 273 2.48 6.94 11.92
CA GLY A 273 2.67 7.71 13.15
C GLY A 273 2.02 7.11 14.39
N PHE A 274 1.40 5.93 14.30
CA PHE A 274 0.76 5.27 15.43
C PHE A 274 1.71 4.40 16.26
N ALA A 275 2.93 4.14 15.80
CA ALA A 275 3.89 3.28 16.50
C ALA A 275 4.13 3.69 17.97
N PRO A 276 4.29 4.99 18.33
CA PRO A 276 4.46 5.38 19.74
C PRO A 276 3.23 5.07 20.61
N LEU A 277 2.04 5.03 20.03
CA LEU A 277 0.81 4.72 20.76
C LEU A 277 0.67 3.22 21.04
N ARG A 278 1.26 2.37 20.20
CA ARG A 278 1.18 0.92 20.32
C ARG A 278 1.81 0.41 21.61
N GLU A 279 2.91 1.02 22.05
CA GLU A 279 3.53 0.68 23.34
C GLU A 279 2.62 1.03 24.53
N ARG A 280 1.89 2.15 24.43
CA ARG A 280 1.02 2.64 25.51
C ARG A 280 -0.36 1.98 25.55
N TYR A 281 -0.88 1.56 24.38
CA TYR A 281 -2.25 1.06 24.21
C TYR A 281 -2.26 -0.25 23.40
N ALA A 282 -1.37 -1.19 23.75
CA ALA A 282 -1.18 -2.44 23.00
C ALA A 282 -2.44 -3.32 22.91
N ASP A 283 -3.31 -3.25 23.90
CA ASP A 283 -4.60 -3.95 23.96
C ASP A 283 -5.70 -3.30 23.08
N ARG A 284 -5.47 -2.10 22.60
CA ARG A 284 -6.41 -1.32 21.79
C ARG A 284 -5.91 -1.02 20.38
N LEU A 285 -4.62 -1.17 20.10
CA LEU A 285 -3.99 -1.03 18.80
C LEU A 285 -3.55 -2.41 18.32
N ILE A 286 -4.42 -3.07 17.57
CA ILE A 286 -4.30 -4.46 17.17
C ILE A 286 -3.69 -4.54 15.77
N ASP A 287 -2.46 -5.04 15.67
CA ASP A 287 -1.85 -5.38 14.40
C ASP A 287 -2.29 -6.77 13.97
N THR A 288 -2.81 -6.86 12.76
CA THR A 288 -3.32 -8.13 12.20
C THR A 288 -2.33 -8.79 11.24
N GLY A 289 -1.14 -8.20 11.03
CA GLY A 289 -0.23 -8.59 9.97
C GLY A 289 -0.67 -8.07 8.60
N ILE A 290 -0.04 -8.50 7.51
CA ILE A 290 -0.37 -8.05 6.15
C ILE A 290 -1.62 -8.81 5.64
N ASN A 291 -2.78 -8.49 6.22
CA ASN A 291 -4.02 -9.25 6.08
C ASN A 291 -5.25 -8.35 6.01
N GLU A 292 -5.38 -7.53 4.97
CA GLU A 292 -6.42 -6.51 4.85
C GLU A 292 -7.85 -7.08 4.94
N ALA A 293 -8.12 -8.16 4.20
CA ALA A 293 -9.42 -8.83 4.22
C ALA A 293 -9.77 -9.36 5.61
N HIS A 294 -8.82 -10.05 6.28
CA HIS A 294 -8.98 -10.51 7.65
C HIS A 294 -9.23 -9.37 8.63
N THR A 295 -8.48 -8.26 8.49
CA THR A 295 -8.64 -7.06 9.33
C THR A 295 -10.08 -6.54 9.27
N VAL A 296 -10.63 -6.42 8.07
CA VAL A 296 -11.97 -5.86 7.84
C VAL A 296 -13.05 -6.80 8.39
N THR A 297 -12.96 -8.10 8.12
CA THR A 297 -13.91 -9.08 8.69
C THR A 297 -13.80 -9.19 10.20
N THR A 298 -12.59 -9.06 10.76
CA THR A 298 -12.40 -9.02 12.23
C THR A 298 -13.08 -7.80 12.83
N ALA A 299 -12.94 -6.63 12.22
CA ALA A 299 -13.66 -5.43 12.64
C ALA A 299 -15.18 -5.60 12.55
N ALA A 300 -15.69 -6.26 11.50
CA ALA A 300 -17.10 -6.61 11.40
C ALA A 300 -17.56 -7.48 12.58
N GLY A 301 -16.77 -8.50 12.96
CA GLY A 301 -17.03 -9.35 14.11
C GLY A 301 -17.07 -8.58 15.44
N ILE A 302 -16.14 -7.65 15.65
CA ILE A 302 -16.14 -6.77 16.84
C ILE A 302 -17.40 -5.91 16.87
N ALA A 303 -17.76 -5.28 15.75
CA ALA A 303 -18.98 -4.45 15.65
C ALA A 303 -20.25 -5.28 15.90
N ALA A 304 -20.35 -6.48 15.32
CA ALA A 304 -21.48 -7.37 15.55
C ALA A 304 -21.61 -7.83 17.00
N ALA A 305 -20.49 -7.90 17.73
CA ALA A 305 -20.48 -8.17 19.17
C ALA A 305 -20.78 -6.94 20.05
N GLY A 306 -21.08 -5.77 19.44
CA GLY A 306 -21.39 -4.52 20.12
C GLY A 306 -20.16 -3.68 20.50
N GLY A 307 -18.98 -4.02 20.00
CA GLY A 307 -17.75 -3.22 20.15
C GLY A 307 -17.71 -2.04 19.16
N ARG A 308 -16.69 -1.18 19.32
CA ARG A 308 -16.45 0.01 18.50
C ARG A 308 -15.12 -0.10 17.76
N PRO A 309 -15.04 -0.89 16.67
CA PRO A 309 -13.82 -1.06 15.92
C PRO A 309 -13.58 0.11 14.98
N TRP A 310 -12.33 0.58 14.92
CA TRP A 310 -11.80 1.41 13.86
C TRP A 310 -10.79 0.61 13.06
N VAL A 311 -10.72 0.80 11.76
CA VAL A 311 -9.74 0.17 10.86
C VAL A 311 -8.84 1.25 10.29
N HIS A 312 -7.55 1.20 10.62
CA HIS A 312 -6.56 2.07 10.02
C HIS A 312 -5.89 1.35 8.84
N ILE A 313 -6.04 1.89 7.63
CA ILE A 313 -5.61 1.24 6.40
C ILE A 313 -5.20 2.26 5.33
N TYR A 314 -4.21 1.93 4.46
CA TYR A 314 -3.90 2.78 3.32
C TYR A 314 -4.93 2.62 2.21
N SER A 315 -5.26 3.71 1.54
CA SER A 315 -6.25 3.73 0.46
C SER A 315 -5.98 2.67 -0.61
N THR A 316 -4.75 2.53 -1.09
CA THR A 316 -4.39 1.53 -2.10
C THR A 316 -4.57 0.09 -1.60
N PHE A 317 -4.35 -0.18 -0.31
CA PHE A 317 -4.50 -1.52 0.28
C PHE A 317 -5.95 -1.84 0.68
N LEU A 318 -6.79 -0.82 0.86
CA LEU A 318 -8.22 -0.99 1.13
C LEU A 318 -8.93 -1.81 0.04
N GLN A 319 -8.50 -1.68 -1.21
CA GLN A 319 -9.05 -2.43 -2.34
C GLN A 319 -8.92 -3.96 -2.19
N ARG A 320 -7.97 -4.46 -1.37
CA ARG A 320 -7.84 -5.90 -1.08
C ARG A 320 -8.96 -6.45 -0.19
N ALA A 321 -9.71 -5.57 0.46
CA ALA A 321 -10.83 -5.91 1.32
C ALA A 321 -12.18 -5.43 0.74
N PHE A 322 -12.26 -5.20 -0.57
CA PHE A 322 -13.45 -4.65 -1.21
C PHE A 322 -14.69 -5.54 -1.01
N ASP A 323 -14.55 -6.86 -1.17
CA ASP A 323 -15.62 -7.82 -0.91
C ASP A 323 -16.08 -7.77 0.57
N GLN A 324 -15.13 -7.75 1.52
CA GLN A 324 -15.43 -7.74 2.95
C GLN A 324 -16.11 -6.43 3.38
N ILE A 325 -15.78 -5.31 2.75
CA ILE A 325 -16.49 -4.04 2.98
C ILE A 325 -17.95 -4.16 2.55
N ILE A 326 -18.23 -4.74 1.39
CA ILE A 326 -19.58 -4.92 0.87
C ILE A 326 -20.35 -5.95 1.70
N HIS A 327 -19.83 -7.19 1.77
CA HIS A 327 -20.54 -8.34 2.30
C HIS A 327 -20.56 -8.37 3.84
N ASP A 328 -19.39 -8.16 4.48
CA ASP A 328 -19.28 -8.35 5.92
C ASP A 328 -19.69 -7.12 6.72
N ILE A 329 -19.62 -5.93 6.13
CA ILE A 329 -19.87 -4.66 6.83
C ILE A 329 -21.11 -3.95 6.28
N ALA A 330 -21.10 -3.50 5.01
CA ALA A 330 -22.13 -2.60 4.48
C ALA A 330 -23.49 -3.30 4.38
N LEU A 331 -23.54 -4.53 3.87
CA LEU A 331 -24.77 -5.33 3.78
C LEU A 331 -25.42 -5.53 5.16
N GLN A 332 -24.62 -5.65 6.21
CA GLN A 332 -25.06 -5.83 7.59
C GLN A 332 -25.21 -4.50 8.35
N GLN A 333 -24.89 -3.37 7.72
CA GLN A 333 -24.92 -2.02 8.31
C GLN A 333 -24.13 -1.93 9.63
N LEU A 334 -22.98 -2.61 9.71
CA LEU A 334 -22.16 -2.63 10.91
C LEU A 334 -21.42 -1.30 11.11
N PRO A 335 -21.39 -0.75 12.34
CA PRO A 335 -20.80 0.54 12.66
C PRO A 335 -19.26 0.46 12.75
N VAL A 336 -18.59 0.39 11.63
CA VAL A 336 -17.13 0.37 11.54
C VAL A 336 -16.62 1.70 11.00
N VAL A 337 -15.64 2.31 11.66
CA VAL A 337 -14.97 3.53 11.21
C VAL A 337 -13.65 3.17 10.53
N PHE A 338 -13.44 3.65 9.31
CA PHE A 338 -12.20 3.46 8.57
C PHE A 338 -11.38 4.76 8.54
N LEU A 339 -10.15 4.70 9.01
CA LEU A 339 -9.15 5.74 8.87
C LEU A 339 -8.33 5.42 7.61
N VAL A 340 -8.74 5.99 6.49
CA VAL A 340 -8.13 5.71 5.18
C VAL A 340 -7.00 6.69 4.92
N ASP A 341 -5.81 6.26 5.28
CA ASP A 341 -4.58 7.04 5.10
C ASP A 341 -4.09 6.95 3.64
N ARG A 342 -3.36 7.94 3.18
CA ARG A 342 -2.78 8.03 1.83
C ARG A 342 -3.82 8.08 0.70
N ALA A 343 -4.97 8.70 0.96
CA ALA A 343 -5.95 9.00 -0.09
C ALA A 343 -5.37 10.00 -1.10
N GLY A 344 -5.65 9.80 -2.38
CA GLY A 344 -5.13 10.60 -3.48
C GLY A 344 -3.70 10.23 -3.88
N LEU A 345 -2.96 11.15 -4.49
CA LEU A 345 -1.60 10.94 -4.95
C LEU A 345 -0.61 10.89 -3.77
N VAL A 346 0.20 9.84 -3.69
CA VAL A 346 1.16 9.63 -2.57
C VAL A 346 2.58 10.08 -2.88
N GLY A 347 2.90 10.30 -4.14
CA GLY A 347 4.20 10.81 -4.56
C GLY A 347 5.21 9.74 -4.97
N SER A 348 6.31 9.58 -4.23
CA SER A 348 7.48 8.78 -4.62
C SER A 348 7.26 7.27 -4.74
N ASP A 349 6.16 6.75 -4.21
CA ASP A 349 5.86 5.32 -4.27
C ASP A 349 5.11 4.94 -5.57
N GLY A 350 4.59 5.92 -6.30
CA GLY A 350 4.08 5.78 -7.65
C GLY A 350 2.76 5.00 -7.78
N PRO A 351 2.52 4.41 -8.96
CA PRO A 351 1.22 3.85 -9.35
C PRO A 351 0.72 2.71 -8.45
N THR A 352 1.61 2.00 -7.78
CA THR A 352 1.24 0.92 -6.86
C THR A 352 0.68 1.41 -5.52
N HIS A 353 0.90 2.69 -5.19
CA HIS A 353 0.55 3.26 -3.88
C HIS A 353 -0.39 4.46 -3.95
N HIS A 354 -0.66 5.03 -5.13
CA HIS A 354 -1.65 6.10 -5.26
C HIS A 354 -3.05 5.63 -4.83
N GLY A 355 -3.65 6.37 -3.90
CA GLY A 355 -4.98 6.11 -3.35
C GLY A 355 -6.07 6.84 -4.14
N VAL A 356 -6.18 6.57 -5.44
CA VAL A 356 -7.02 7.35 -6.36
C VAL A 356 -8.29 6.62 -6.80
N PHE A 357 -8.47 5.36 -6.36
CA PHE A 357 -9.61 4.53 -6.76
C PHE A 357 -10.63 4.32 -5.64
N ASP A 358 -10.26 4.53 -4.37
CA ASP A 358 -11.08 4.19 -3.21
C ASP A 358 -12.40 4.98 -3.16
N ALA A 359 -12.39 6.30 -3.45
CA ALA A 359 -13.62 7.09 -3.53
C ALA A 359 -14.59 6.54 -4.57
N ASP A 360 -14.06 6.16 -5.74
CA ASP A 360 -14.86 5.69 -6.87
C ASP A 360 -15.63 4.40 -6.53
N PHE A 361 -15.04 3.46 -5.78
CA PHE A 361 -15.75 2.24 -5.41
C PHE A 361 -16.56 2.41 -4.12
N LEU A 362 -16.10 3.16 -3.13
CA LEU A 362 -16.81 3.34 -1.86
C LEU A 362 -18.16 4.04 -2.03
N MET A 363 -18.21 5.11 -2.84
CA MET A 363 -19.42 5.88 -3.05
C MET A 363 -20.52 5.12 -3.82
N ASN A 364 -20.21 3.95 -4.39
CA ASN A 364 -21.17 3.07 -5.05
C ASN A 364 -21.70 1.92 -4.14
N ILE A 365 -21.27 1.87 -2.88
CA ILE A 365 -21.74 0.84 -1.94
C ILE A 365 -22.88 1.41 -1.10
N PRO A 366 -24.07 0.77 -1.07
CA PRO A 366 -25.19 1.22 -0.27
C PRO A 366 -24.84 1.30 1.23
N GLY A 367 -25.31 2.37 1.90
CA GLY A 367 -25.14 2.56 3.33
C GLY A 367 -23.74 3.04 3.78
N VAL A 368 -22.81 3.23 2.84
CA VAL A 368 -21.49 3.78 3.13
C VAL A 368 -21.54 5.31 3.28
N THR A 369 -20.79 5.83 4.24
CA THR A 369 -20.53 7.26 4.41
C THR A 369 -19.06 7.56 4.17
N VAL A 370 -18.76 8.62 3.40
CA VAL A 370 -17.38 9.02 3.05
C VAL A 370 -17.14 10.47 3.46
N TRP A 371 -16.15 10.69 4.30
CA TRP A 371 -15.65 12.00 4.73
C TRP A 371 -14.23 12.23 4.23
N SER A 372 -13.88 13.48 3.91
CA SER A 372 -12.54 13.85 3.47
C SER A 372 -12.16 15.22 4.03
N PRO A 373 -11.34 15.28 5.09
CA PRO A 373 -10.94 16.53 5.72
C PRO A 373 -10.00 17.33 4.81
N ARG A 374 -10.17 18.65 4.78
CA ARG A 374 -9.30 19.57 4.02
C ARG A 374 -7.96 19.83 4.72
N ASN A 375 -7.94 19.78 6.07
CA ASN A 375 -6.74 20.01 6.88
C ASN A 375 -6.76 19.25 8.20
N GLY A 376 -5.72 19.43 9.01
CA GLY A 376 -5.57 18.74 10.29
C GLY A 376 -6.60 19.12 11.33
N ASN A 377 -7.09 20.39 11.35
CA ASN A 377 -8.13 20.84 12.29
C ASN A 377 -9.46 20.12 12.02
N GLU A 378 -9.83 20.02 10.75
CA GLU A 378 -11.05 19.31 10.34
C GLU A 378 -10.93 17.80 10.56
N LEU A 379 -9.75 17.18 10.27
CA LEU A 379 -9.50 15.78 10.60
C LEU A 379 -9.68 15.50 12.09
N GLN A 380 -9.12 16.36 12.95
CA GLN A 380 -9.25 16.25 14.39
C GLN A 380 -10.73 16.34 14.82
N GLY A 381 -11.49 17.29 14.27
CA GLY A 381 -12.94 17.43 14.52
C GLY A 381 -13.72 16.19 14.11
N MET A 382 -13.45 15.63 12.93
CA MET A 382 -14.08 14.38 12.45
C MET A 382 -13.80 13.20 13.40
N LEU A 383 -12.55 13.03 13.85
CA LEU A 383 -12.18 11.95 14.77
C LEU A 383 -12.84 12.10 16.13
N LEU A 384 -12.93 13.32 16.66
CA LEU A 384 -13.63 13.60 17.92
C LEU A 384 -15.14 13.38 17.81
N GLU A 385 -15.75 13.74 16.67
CA GLU A 385 -17.19 13.50 16.42
C GLU A 385 -17.51 12.00 16.43
N VAL A 386 -16.75 11.17 15.70
CA VAL A 386 -16.99 9.71 15.66
C VAL A 386 -16.60 9.00 16.97
N ALA A 387 -15.72 9.60 17.77
CA ALA A 387 -15.43 9.10 19.10
C ALA A 387 -16.58 9.40 20.10
N ALA A 388 -17.18 10.59 19.99
CA ALA A 388 -18.27 11.02 20.87
C ALA A 388 -19.60 10.32 20.55
N ARG A 389 -19.86 9.99 19.27
CA ARG A 389 -21.13 9.41 18.83
C ARG A 389 -20.91 8.15 18.00
N PRO A 390 -21.55 7.01 18.33
CA PRO A 390 -21.52 5.83 17.48
C PRO A 390 -22.06 6.15 16.07
N VAL A 391 -21.42 5.62 15.04
CA VAL A 391 -21.87 5.70 13.66
C VAL A 391 -23.00 4.68 13.40
N ALA A 392 -23.89 4.98 12.45
CA ALA A 392 -25.01 4.10 12.13
C ALA A 392 -24.64 2.96 11.16
N GLY A 393 -23.53 3.07 10.47
CA GLY A 393 -23.03 2.13 9.47
C GLY A 393 -21.57 2.42 9.14
N PRO A 394 -21.01 1.85 8.07
CA PRO A 394 -19.61 2.04 7.72
C PRO A 394 -19.30 3.49 7.34
N LEU A 395 -18.30 4.05 7.99
CA LEU A 395 -17.81 5.42 7.77
C LEU A 395 -16.33 5.41 7.38
N PHE A 396 -15.99 6.09 6.30
CA PHE A 396 -14.62 6.20 5.79
C PHE A 396 -14.13 7.65 5.89
N ILE A 397 -13.09 7.89 6.69
CA ILE A 397 -12.41 9.20 6.81
C ILE A 397 -11.13 9.12 5.99
N ARG A 398 -11.11 9.79 4.82
CA ARG A 398 -10.02 9.71 3.83
C ARG A 398 -9.12 10.92 3.93
N TYR A 399 -7.84 10.73 4.22
CA TYR A 399 -6.85 11.81 4.30
C TYR A 399 -5.53 11.48 3.59
N PRO A 400 -4.84 12.49 3.01
CA PRO A 400 -3.67 12.27 2.19
C PRO A 400 -2.37 12.13 3.01
N LYS A 401 -1.32 11.59 2.37
CA LYS A 401 0.06 11.70 2.85
C LYS A 401 0.58 13.10 2.51
N ALA A 402 0.24 14.09 3.32
CA ALA A 402 0.55 15.49 3.06
C ALA A 402 0.86 16.27 4.34
N ARG A 403 1.52 17.43 4.17
CA ARG A 403 1.66 18.41 5.24
C ARG A 403 0.34 19.14 5.43
N THR A 404 0.04 19.48 6.68
CA THR A 404 -1.14 20.26 7.06
C THR A 404 -0.89 20.96 8.39
N GLU A 405 -1.60 22.04 8.61
CA GLU A 405 -1.74 22.67 9.92
C GLU A 405 -2.85 21.98 10.72
N GLY A 406 -2.79 22.07 12.03
CA GLY A 406 -3.75 21.48 12.96
C GLY A 406 -3.52 22.03 14.38
N GLY A 407 -4.17 21.40 15.39
CA GLY A 407 -4.03 21.74 16.81
C GLY A 407 -5.20 22.55 17.37
N THR A 408 -6.14 22.97 16.53
CA THR A 408 -7.40 23.56 16.95
C THR A 408 -8.53 22.82 16.22
N PRO A 409 -9.05 21.72 16.80
CA PRO A 409 -10.15 20.96 16.18
C PRO A 409 -11.32 21.87 15.85
N THR A 410 -11.87 21.72 14.65
CA THR A 410 -13.12 22.38 14.25
C THR A 410 -14.28 21.42 14.47
N ASP A 411 -15.44 21.95 14.91
CA ASP A 411 -16.64 21.14 14.99
C ASP A 411 -16.96 20.54 13.60
N PHE A 412 -17.35 19.27 13.57
CA PHE A 412 -17.67 18.61 12.32
C PHE A 412 -18.88 19.26 11.65
N CYS A 413 -18.70 19.61 10.38
CA CYS A 413 -19.76 20.06 9.50
C CYS A 413 -19.67 19.33 8.17
N THR A 414 -20.79 18.92 7.58
CA THR A 414 -20.79 18.16 6.32
C THR A 414 -20.24 18.94 5.14
N HIS A 415 -20.31 20.27 5.20
CA HIS A 415 -19.83 21.18 4.17
C HIS A 415 -19.49 22.55 4.76
N GLU A 416 -18.66 23.31 4.04
CA GLU A 416 -18.29 24.68 4.41
C GLU A 416 -18.13 25.56 3.17
N TRP A 417 -18.69 26.76 3.22
CA TRP A 417 -18.43 27.80 2.22
C TRP A 417 -17.07 28.44 2.49
N LEU A 418 -16.08 28.11 1.69
CA LEU A 418 -14.75 28.74 1.76
C LEU A 418 -14.77 30.14 1.17
N LYS A 419 -15.66 30.38 0.20
CA LYS A 419 -15.92 31.70 -0.38
C LYS A 419 -17.33 31.80 -0.93
N LYS A 420 -17.94 33.00 -0.82
CA LYS A 420 -19.16 33.38 -1.51
C LYS A 420 -18.95 34.67 -2.32
N SER A 421 -19.52 34.75 -3.52
CA SER A 421 -19.47 35.88 -4.43
C SER A 421 -20.75 35.93 -5.25
N ASP A 422 -20.99 37.01 -5.98
CA ASP A 422 -22.20 37.20 -6.82
C ASP A 422 -22.08 36.50 -8.20
N GLY A 423 -21.11 35.64 -8.41
CA GLY A 423 -20.90 34.92 -9.69
C GLY A 423 -21.82 33.74 -9.88
N SER A 424 -22.11 33.38 -11.15
CA SER A 424 -22.93 32.22 -11.55
C SER A 424 -22.16 30.87 -11.57
N SER A 425 -20.86 30.86 -11.23
CA SER A 425 -20.04 29.67 -11.18
C SER A 425 -19.82 29.20 -9.73
N LEU A 426 -19.96 27.92 -9.50
CA LEU A 426 -19.68 27.24 -8.21
C LEU A 426 -18.51 26.27 -8.36
N TRP A 427 -17.56 26.36 -7.45
CA TRP A 427 -16.55 25.32 -7.24
C TRP A 427 -16.99 24.42 -6.09
N VAL A 428 -17.04 23.13 -6.34
CA VAL A 428 -17.27 22.07 -5.35
C VAL A 428 -16.00 21.25 -5.24
N SER A 429 -15.43 21.20 -4.06
CA SER A 429 -14.18 20.47 -3.81
C SER A 429 -14.24 19.64 -2.55
N THR A 430 -13.32 18.70 -2.38
CA THR A 430 -13.24 17.85 -1.21
C THR A 430 -11.80 17.55 -0.81
N GLY A 431 -11.61 17.20 0.46
CA GLY A 431 -10.32 16.83 1.01
C GLY A 431 -9.28 17.95 0.96
N ALA A 432 -8.01 17.59 1.10
CA ALA A 432 -6.91 18.55 1.15
C ALA A 432 -6.73 19.40 -0.13
N LEU A 433 -7.35 19.02 -1.22
CA LEU A 433 -7.38 19.81 -2.45
C LEU A 433 -8.07 21.16 -2.22
N SER A 434 -9.09 21.21 -1.37
CA SER A 434 -9.85 22.44 -1.07
C SER A 434 -8.97 23.57 -0.52
N ASP A 435 -8.05 23.27 0.38
CA ASP A 435 -7.13 24.28 0.96
C ASP A 435 -5.98 24.65 0.02
N LEU A 436 -5.69 23.84 -0.99
CA LEU A 436 -4.68 24.15 -2.00
C LEU A 436 -5.19 25.10 -3.09
N MET A 437 -6.51 25.15 -3.30
CA MET A 437 -7.11 25.90 -4.39
C MET A 437 -7.17 27.40 -4.07
N LYS A 438 -6.77 28.20 -5.05
CA LYS A 438 -6.75 29.67 -4.94
C LYS A 438 -7.65 30.22 -6.01
N ASN A 439 -8.72 30.94 -5.67
CA ASN A 439 -9.33 31.90 -6.57
C ASN A 439 -10.68 32.48 -6.09
N GLY A 440 -11.25 33.35 -6.89
CA GLY A 440 -12.20 34.36 -6.54
C GLY A 440 -13.70 34.04 -6.75
N VAL A 441 -14.06 32.77 -6.98
CA VAL A 441 -15.44 32.33 -7.25
C VAL A 441 -16.12 31.78 -5.99
N ASN A 442 -17.41 31.45 -6.09
CA ASN A 442 -18.11 30.70 -5.05
C ASN A 442 -17.42 29.35 -4.88
N HIS A 443 -17.01 28.99 -3.65
CA HIS A 443 -16.29 27.79 -3.35
C HIS A 443 -16.89 27.07 -2.15
N LEU A 444 -17.47 25.90 -2.39
CA LEU A 444 -18.05 25.01 -1.40
C LEU A 444 -17.13 23.80 -1.20
N HIS A 445 -16.65 23.62 0.01
CA HIS A 445 -15.96 22.41 0.43
C HIS A 445 -16.97 21.39 0.95
N LEU A 446 -16.88 20.14 0.49
CA LEU A 446 -17.61 19.00 1.03
C LEU A 446 -16.69 18.19 1.93
N ALA A 447 -16.87 18.31 3.24
CA ALA A 447 -16.22 17.47 4.23
C ALA A 447 -16.84 16.06 4.24
N GLN A 448 -18.15 15.95 4.02
CA GLN A 448 -18.86 14.71 3.71
C GLN A 448 -19.10 14.63 2.19
N ASN A 449 -18.35 13.74 1.55
CA ASN A 449 -18.45 13.50 0.11
C ASN A 449 -19.71 12.73 -0.25
N TRP A 450 -20.11 11.79 0.63
CA TRP A 450 -21.22 10.87 0.42
C TRP A 450 -21.80 10.36 1.75
N PRO A 451 -23.14 10.19 1.86
CA PRO A 451 -24.15 10.78 0.96
C PRO A 451 -24.12 12.30 1.00
N PHE A 452 -24.67 12.95 -0.03
CA PHE A 452 -24.82 14.41 -0.02
C PHE A 452 -25.74 14.84 1.11
N PHE A 453 -25.43 15.99 1.71
CA PHE A 453 -26.29 16.60 2.72
C PHE A 453 -27.60 17.13 2.13
N ASP A 454 -28.62 17.18 2.96
CA ASP A 454 -29.94 17.72 2.56
C ASP A 454 -29.81 19.20 2.11
N GLY A 455 -30.35 19.50 0.92
CA GLY A 455 -30.28 20.84 0.33
C GLY A 455 -29.08 21.04 -0.62
N PHE A 456 -28.18 20.09 -0.79
CA PHE A 456 -27.07 20.23 -1.76
C PHE A 456 -27.59 20.47 -3.19
N GLY A 457 -28.60 19.71 -3.61
CA GLY A 457 -29.26 19.92 -4.91
C GLY A 457 -29.84 21.35 -5.10
N THR A 458 -30.39 21.93 -4.04
CA THR A 458 -30.86 23.33 -4.06
C THR A 458 -29.72 24.31 -4.28
N ILE A 459 -28.58 24.08 -3.60
CA ILE A 459 -27.38 24.91 -3.82
C ILE A 459 -26.92 24.82 -5.28
N LEU A 460 -26.86 23.61 -5.86
CA LEU A 460 -26.44 23.45 -7.26
C LEU A 460 -27.36 24.27 -8.20
N SER A 461 -28.66 24.28 -7.94
CA SER A 461 -29.67 24.97 -8.79
C SER A 461 -29.50 26.49 -8.84
N ASP A 462 -28.76 27.10 -7.92
CA ASP A 462 -28.48 28.54 -7.91
C ASP A 462 -27.34 28.94 -8.89
N PHE A 463 -26.69 27.98 -9.54
CA PHE A 463 -25.50 28.23 -10.38
C PHE A 463 -25.65 27.66 -11.80
N GLU A 464 -25.14 28.41 -12.79
CA GLU A 464 -25.15 27.99 -14.19
C GLU A 464 -23.97 27.05 -14.54
N GLU A 465 -22.86 27.16 -13.82
CA GLU A 465 -21.64 26.41 -14.08
C GLU A 465 -21.07 25.82 -12.79
N ILE A 466 -21.01 24.50 -12.73
CA ILE A 466 -20.54 23.74 -11.57
C ILE A 466 -19.19 23.10 -11.90
N HIS A 467 -18.13 23.52 -11.20
CA HIS A 467 -16.80 22.90 -11.31
C HIS A 467 -16.60 21.96 -10.14
N VAL A 468 -16.37 20.67 -10.39
CA VAL A 468 -16.13 19.66 -9.36
C VAL A 468 -14.66 19.24 -9.36
N PHE A 469 -14.04 19.31 -8.18
CA PHE A 469 -12.62 19.03 -7.99
C PHE A 469 -12.41 17.87 -7.03
N GLU A 470 -11.75 16.82 -7.51
CA GLU A 470 -11.38 15.66 -6.69
C GLU A 470 -10.07 15.01 -7.13
N GLU A 471 -9.35 14.42 -6.17
CA GLU A 471 -8.09 13.72 -6.37
C GLU A 471 -8.38 12.21 -6.54
N SER A 472 -9.22 11.89 -7.52
CA SER A 472 -9.59 10.53 -7.93
C SER A 472 -9.80 10.49 -9.45
N THR A 473 -10.08 9.31 -10.02
CA THR A 473 -10.40 9.19 -11.45
C THR A 473 -11.79 9.72 -11.77
N GLY A 474 -12.66 9.86 -10.81
CA GLY A 474 -13.96 10.56 -10.86
C GLY A 474 -15.06 9.88 -11.67
N LEU A 475 -14.95 8.60 -11.99
CA LEU A 475 -16.03 7.87 -12.65
C LEU A 475 -17.14 7.49 -11.67
N GLY A 476 -16.78 7.04 -10.47
CA GLY A 476 -17.70 6.69 -9.39
C GLY A 476 -17.60 7.59 -8.16
N GLY A 477 -16.71 8.57 -8.16
CA GLY A 477 -16.45 9.49 -7.05
C GLY A 477 -17.34 10.74 -7.08
N LEU A 478 -16.87 11.80 -6.43
CA LEU A 478 -17.62 13.05 -6.27
C LEU A 478 -18.09 13.64 -7.61
N ALA A 479 -17.21 13.68 -8.62
CA ALA A 479 -17.55 14.24 -9.93
C ALA A 479 -18.66 13.45 -10.63
N GLY A 480 -18.63 12.13 -10.54
CA GLY A 480 -19.67 11.24 -11.07
C GLY A 480 -20.99 11.43 -10.34
N ALA A 481 -20.96 11.46 -9.01
CA ALA A 481 -22.13 11.63 -8.17
C ALA A 481 -22.81 13.01 -8.36
N VAL A 482 -22.03 14.10 -8.48
CA VAL A 482 -22.60 15.45 -8.76
C VAL A 482 -23.25 15.48 -10.15
N LYS A 483 -22.61 14.88 -11.17
CA LYS A 483 -23.24 14.78 -12.50
C LYS A 483 -24.55 14.00 -12.49
N ALA A 484 -24.59 12.90 -11.76
CA ALA A 484 -25.81 12.09 -11.62
C ALA A 484 -26.93 12.90 -10.93
N LEU A 485 -26.61 13.59 -9.82
CA LEU A 485 -27.56 14.43 -9.12
C LEU A 485 -28.09 15.59 -10.00
N MET A 486 -27.19 16.25 -10.76
CA MET A 486 -27.62 17.30 -11.70
C MET A 486 -28.57 16.76 -12.77
N ALA A 487 -28.31 15.56 -13.28
CA ALA A 487 -29.20 14.90 -14.24
C ALA A 487 -30.56 14.52 -13.63
N GLU A 488 -30.59 14.03 -12.39
CA GLU A 488 -31.83 13.71 -11.65
C GLU A 488 -32.69 14.96 -11.37
N LEU A 489 -32.04 16.12 -11.21
CA LEU A 489 -32.71 17.42 -10.97
C LEU A 489 -33.10 18.15 -12.27
N ASP A 490 -32.87 17.57 -13.44
CA ASP A 490 -32.98 18.24 -14.74
C ASP A 490 -32.27 19.62 -14.75
N HIS A 491 -31.10 19.70 -14.12
CA HIS A 491 -30.35 20.93 -13.94
C HIS A 491 -29.86 21.49 -15.29
N PRO A 492 -30.21 22.74 -15.66
CA PRO A 492 -29.90 23.29 -16.99
C PRO A 492 -28.43 23.68 -17.16
N GLY A 493 -27.70 23.81 -16.06
CA GLY A 493 -26.31 24.27 -16.03
C GLY A 493 -25.29 23.21 -16.47
N LYS A 494 -24.06 23.66 -16.62
CA LYS A 494 -22.92 22.82 -17.07
C LYS A 494 -22.13 22.29 -15.89
N CYS A 495 -21.82 21.00 -15.90
CA CYS A 495 -20.87 20.38 -14.97
C CYS A 495 -19.52 20.17 -15.62
N ILE A 496 -18.48 20.80 -15.05
CA ILE A 496 -17.08 20.69 -15.49
C ILE A 496 -16.31 19.95 -14.39
N THR A 497 -15.69 18.83 -14.73
CA THR A 497 -14.99 18.00 -13.76
C THR A 497 -13.47 18.15 -13.90
N HIS A 498 -12.82 18.45 -12.79
CA HIS A 498 -11.38 18.51 -12.62
C HIS A 498 -10.97 17.33 -11.75
N LYS A 499 -10.41 16.31 -12.39
CA LYS A 499 -10.10 15.02 -11.79
C LYS A 499 -8.83 14.44 -12.41
N LEU A 500 -8.27 13.42 -11.79
CA LEU A 500 -7.14 12.71 -12.35
C LEU A 500 -7.54 11.94 -13.63
N PRO A 501 -6.63 11.78 -14.59
CA PRO A 501 -6.88 10.99 -15.79
C PRO A 501 -7.10 9.50 -15.44
N LEU A 502 -7.78 8.77 -16.33
CA LEU A 502 -7.98 7.32 -16.20
C LEU A 502 -6.73 6.59 -16.72
N GLU A 503 -5.61 6.76 -16.01
CA GLU A 503 -4.32 6.14 -16.30
C GLU A 503 -3.55 5.89 -15.00
N PHE A 504 -2.54 5.01 -15.05
CA PHE A 504 -1.62 4.83 -13.94
C PHE A 504 -0.61 5.98 -13.91
N ILE A 505 -0.70 6.83 -12.90
CA ILE A 505 0.16 7.99 -12.74
C ILE A 505 1.51 7.55 -12.16
N GLU A 506 2.59 7.96 -12.81
CA GLU A 506 3.95 7.66 -12.40
C GLU A 506 4.32 8.35 -11.07
N HIS A 507 5.47 7.96 -10.51
CA HIS A 507 5.97 8.54 -9.26
C HIS A 507 6.53 9.95 -9.47
N GLY A 508 6.35 10.80 -8.46
CA GLY A 508 6.83 12.18 -8.46
C GLY A 508 6.36 12.95 -7.22
N PRO A 509 6.83 14.16 -6.97
CA PRO A 509 6.30 15.00 -5.89
C PRO A 509 4.79 15.27 -6.08
N ARG A 510 3.97 15.01 -5.05
CA ARG A 510 2.49 15.13 -5.13
C ARG A 510 2.01 16.43 -5.76
N LEU A 511 2.52 17.59 -5.36
CA LEU A 511 2.11 18.87 -5.91
C LEU A 511 2.49 19.05 -7.39
N GLN A 512 3.60 18.47 -7.82
CA GLN A 512 4.00 18.45 -9.22
C GLN A 512 3.03 17.57 -10.03
N LEU A 513 2.73 16.37 -9.55
CA LEU A 513 1.78 15.47 -10.21
C LEU A 513 0.39 16.10 -10.34
N LEU A 514 -0.12 16.77 -9.29
CA LEU A 514 -1.37 17.50 -9.37
C LEU A 514 -1.36 18.57 -10.48
N ARG A 515 -0.27 19.34 -10.59
CA ARG A 515 -0.13 20.36 -11.65
C ARG A 515 -0.09 19.76 -13.04
N GLU A 516 0.63 18.68 -13.23
CA GLU A 516 0.77 17.99 -14.50
C GLU A 516 -0.54 17.34 -14.96
N HIS A 517 -1.40 16.93 -14.01
CA HIS A 517 -2.66 16.24 -14.28
C HIS A 517 -3.91 17.11 -14.13
N GLY A 518 -3.83 18.39 -14.49
CA GLY A 518 -5.01 19.25 -14.73
C GLY A 518 -5.36 20.22 -13.60
N PHE A 519 -4.58 20.29 -12.52
CA PHE A 519 -4.86 21.23 -11.42
C PHE A 519 -3.97 22.50 -11.44
N ASN A 520 -3.10 22.67 -12.44
CA ASN A 520 -2.09 23.75 -12.45
C ASN A 520 -2.70 25.16 -12.33
N THR A 521 -3.82 25.41 -13.01
CA THR A 521 -4.49 26.72 -13.01
C THR A 521 -5.22 27.05 -11.70
N PHE A 522 -5.40 26.08 -10.83
CA PHE A 522 -6.19 26.18 -9.60
C PHE A 522 -5.33 26.17 -8.33
N LEU A 523 -4.09 25.68 -8.41
CA LEU A 523 -3.10 25.60 -7.32
C LEU A 523 -2.11 26.77 -7.40
#